data_ab7aec44f02b0b7b802823dc329bd069
#
_entry.id   ab7aec44f02b0b7b802823dc329bd069
#
_cell.length_a   1.000
_cell.length_b   1.000
_cell.length_c   1.000
_cell.angle_alpha   90.00
_cell.angle_beta   90.00
_cell.angle_gamma   90.00
#
_symmetry.space_group_name_H-M   'P 1'
#
loop_
_entity.id
_entity.type
_entity.pdbx_description
1 polymer ?
#
loop_
_entity_poly.entity_id
_entity_poly.type
_entity_poly.pdbx_seq_one_letter_code
_entity_poly.pdbx_strand_id
1 'polypeptide(L)'
;MIRAVSAENRGRARWSFLTPVFFMILVVMTQTVQARDYSALVVEPDTGRVLYEKEANELRHPASVTKMMTLYLVFEALDRGELTLNTPFNVSRYAVLRPPSRLGLSAGDTLNVEDAILALVTRSANDAASVIAENLGGTEPAFAEMMTSKARALGMSSTVFRNASGLPDPSQVTTAWDMYRLGRALIRDFPRYYTYFSTRRFYYRGQGFDNHNHLMESYSGMDGIKTGFINSSGFNLVASAKRGGHRLIGVVFGGPSAVRRDRHMREILDDGFAQLNGASPSNVIAEFERQSGGASRRAFETESEPDEPHLAFGNAKRFKAKAYRGEATNAVNPTSHASHLIESKKHGVHTKTGGSVVKIHAQTIAPKPNATTKAAGHVTKSSGYCSGGKKTSDKCSRR
;
A
#
# COMPACT_ATOMS: atom_id res chain seq x y z
N MET A 1 4.58 50.13 -86.68
CA MET A 1 5.62 49.36 -86.00
C MET A 1 5.74 49.88 -84.59
N ILE A 2 5.08 49.26 -83.60
CA ILE A 2 5.39 49.52 -82.17
C ILE A 2 5.16 48.16 -81.47
N ARG A 3 6.22 47.64 -80.87
CA ARG A 3 6.23 46.34 -80.14
C ARG A 3 5.60 46.52 -78.75
N ALA A 4 4.65 45.67 -78.42
CA ALA A 4 4.12 45.49 -77.06
C ALA A 4 5.12 44.65 -76.28
N VAL A 5 5.55 45.15 -75.11
CA VAL A 5 6.40 44.44 -74.16
C VAL A 5 5.47 43.77 -73.17
N SER A 6 5.55 42.42 -73.10
CA SER A 6 4.83 41.57 -72.18
C SER A 6 5.45 41.72 -70.77
N ALA A 7 4.65 42.07 -69.77
CA ALA A 7 5.02 42.06 -68.31
C ALA A 7 4.73 40.67 -67.71
N GLU A 8 5.80 40.00 -67.41
CA GLU A 8 5.83 38.68 -66.77
C GLU A 8 5.43 38.76 -65.27
N ASN A 9 4.42 37.99 -64.93
CA ASN A 9 3.81 37.84 -63.61
C ASN A 9 4.72 36.97 -62.68
N ARG A 10 5.61 37.61 -61.85
CA ARG A 10 6.41 36.93 -60.85
C ARG A 10 5.91 37.29 -59.44
N GLY A 11 5.04 36.48 -58.86
CA GLY A 11 4.59 36.75 -57.49
C GLY A 11 3.64 35.78 -56.82
N ARG A 12 3.65 34.48 -57.15
CA ARG A 12 2.69 33.53 -56.54
C ARG A 12 3.30 32.22 -56.00
N ALA A 13 4.54 32.17 -55.61
CA ALA A 13 5.14 30.87 -55.21
C ALA A 13 5.73 30.85 -53.79
N ARG A 14 5.34 31.72 -52.87
CA ARG A 14 5.98 31.71 -51.52
C ARG A 14 5.06 31.40 -50.32
N TRP A 15 3.79 31.15 -50.50
CA TRP A 15 2.86 30.91 -49.38
C TRP A 15 2.43 29.43 -49.16
N SER A 16 2.80 28.53 -50.07
CA SER A 16 2.34 27.13 -50.00
C SER A 16 3.14 26.22 -49.07
N PHE A 17 4.31 26.66 -48.55
CA PHE A 17 5.16 25.85 -47.68
C PHE A 17 4.99 26.11 -46.18
N LEU A 18 4.32 27.20 -45.79
CA LEU A 18 4.13 27.52 -44.36
C LEU A 18 2.88 26.88 -43.75
N THR A 19 1.88 26.57 -44.56
CA THR A 19 0.62 25.95 -44.07
C THR A 19 0.77 24.52 -43.53
N PRO A 20 1.53 23.59 -44.15
CA PRO A 20 1.68 22.24 -43.60
C PRO A 20 2.52 22.20 -42.31
N VAL A 21 3.50 23.11 -42.13
CA VAL A 21 4.31 23.18 -40.92
C VAL A 21 3.50 23.70 -39.71
N PHE A 22 2.61 24.65 -39.92
CA PHE A 22 1.73 25.17 -38.88
C PHE A 22 0.69 24.13 -38.44
N PHE A 23 0.16 23.33 -39.36
CA PHE A 23 -0.78 22.22 -39.06
C PHE A 23 -0.06 21.08 -38.33
N MET A 24 1.19 20.77 -38.65
CA MET A 24 2.01 19.75 -37.99
C MET A 24 2.38 20.16 -36.55
N ILE A 25 2.66 21.45 -36.29
CA ILE A 25 2.93 21.98 -34.97
C ILE A 25 1.65 21.95 -34.09
N LEU A 26 0.46 22.19 -34.66
CA LEU A 26 -0.81 22.13 -33.92
C LEU A 26 -1.17 20.71 -33.50
N VAL A 27 -0.80 19.70 -34.26
CA VAL A 27 -1.06 18.27 -33.93
C VAL A 27 -0.12 17.76 -32.83
N VAL A 28 1.09 18.31 -32.69
CA VAL A 28 2.07 17.89 -31.68
C VAL A 28 1.74 18.46 -30.29
N MET A 29 0.87 19.47 -30.17
CA MET A 29 0.53 20.12 -28.89
C MET A 29 -0.68 19.52 -28.16
N THR A 30 -1.32 18.50 -28.70
CA THR A 30 -2.31 17.74 -27.93
C THR A 30 -1.63 16.72 -27.05
N GLN A 31 -0.89 17.18 -26.06
CA GLN A 31 -0.57 16.34 -24.92
C GLN A 31 -1.89 16.04 -24.22
N THR A 32 -2.43 14.86 -24.47
CA THR A 32 -3.51 14.33 -23.65
C THR A 32 -3.00 14.28 -22.20
N VAL A 33 -3.45 15.23 -21.39
CA VAL A 33 -3.35 15.08 -19.95
C VAL A 33 -4.11 13.81 -19.63
N GLN A 34 -3.38 12.72 -19.46
CA GLN A 34 -3.95 11.44 -19.09
C GLN A 34 -4.63 11.64 -17.74
N ALA A 35 -5.96 11.59 -17.75
CA ALA A 35 -6.73 11.62 -16.51
C ALA A 35 -6.16 10.50 -15.61
N ARG A 36 -5.75 10.85 -14.38
CA ARG A 36 -5.30 9.84 -13.43
C ARG A 36 -6.45 8.87 -13.20
N ASP A 37 -6.15 7.59 -13.29
CA ASP A 37 -7.13 6.52 -13.17
C ASP A 37 -7.74 6.54 -11.75
N TYR A 38 -8.93 7.12 -11.63
CA TYR A 38 -9.67 7.24 -10.39
C TYR A 38 -10.39 5.92 -10.07
N SER A 39 -10.44 5.56 -8.80
CA SER A 39 -11.21 4.40 -8.32
C SER A 39 -11.64 4.63 -6.88
N ALA A 40 -12.88 4.27 -6.52
CA ALA A 40 -13.34 4.38 -5.15
C ALA A 40 -14.35 3.30 -4.76
N LEU A 41 -14.40 3.01 -3.45
CA LEU A 41 -15.25 2.00 -2.86
C LEU A 41 -15.58 2.38 -1.42
N VAL A 42 -16.83 2.19 -0.99
CA VAL A 42 -17.24 2.22 0.44
C VAL A 42 -18.09 0.99 0.73
N VAL A 43 -17.69 0.26 1.77
CA VAL A 43 -18.40 -0.96 2.20
C VAL A 43 -18.56 -0.96 3.72
N GLU A 44 -19.72 -1.43 4.18
CA GLU A 44 -19.93 -1.83 5.57
C GLU A 44 -19.36 -3.25 5.77
N PRO A 45 -18.25 -3.42 6.52
CA PRO A 45 -17.55 -4.71 6.59
C PRO A 45 -18.33 -5.81 7.31
N ASP A 46 -19.28 -5.45 8.19
CA ASP A 46 -20.04 -6.41 8.99
C ASP A 46 -21.10 -7.14 8.14
N THR A 47 -21.78 -6.42 7.24
CA THR A 47 -22.81 -6.97 6.35
C THR A 47 -22.31 -7.27 4.95
N GLY A 48 -21.20 -6.64 4.55
CA GLY A 48 -20.70 -6.65 3.17
C GLY A 48 -21.47 -5.72 2.23
N ARG A 49 -22.38 -4.86 2.75
CA ARG A 49 -23.16 -3.93 1.95
C ARG A 49 -22.26 -2.89 1.29
N VAL A 50 -22.31 -2.83 -0.04
CA VAL A 50 -21.63 -1.79 -0.83
C VAL A 50 -22.50 -0.54 -0.82
N LEU A 51 -21.92 0.58 -0.45
CA LEU A 51 -22.59 1.88 -0.31
C LEU A 51 -22.14 2.87 -1.39
N TYR A 52 -20.93 2.69 -1.90
CA TYR A 52 -20.39 3.39 -3.04
C TYR A 52 -19.40 2.52 -3.80
N GLU A 53 -19.45 2.52 -5.13
CA GLU A 53 -18.48 1.81 -5.98
C GLU A 53 -18.27 2.56 -7.29
N LYS A 54 -17.02 2.80 -7.66
CA LYS A 54 -16.60 3.31 -8.95
C LYS A 54 -15.27 2.72 -9.36
N GLU A 55 -15.24 2.04 -10.50
CA GLU A 55 -14.04 1.40 -11.06
C GLU A 55 -13.24 0.58 -10.04
N ALA A 56 -13.93 0.00 -9.03
CA ALA A 56 -13.29 -0.59 -7.86
C ALA A 56 -12.52 -1.88 -8.13
N ASN A 57 -12.73 -2.51 -9.30
CA ASN A 57 -12.01 -3.70 -9.76
C ASN A 57 -10.85 -3.39 -10.72
N GLU A 58 -10.73 -2.13 -11.15
CA GLU A 58 -9.65 -1.73 -12.05
C GLU A 58 -8.30 -1.71 -11.33
N LEU A 59 -7.25 -2.12 -12.08
CA LEU A 59 -5.89 -2.14 -11.53
C LEU A 59 -5.37 -0.73 -11.27
N ARG A 60 -4.81 -0.54 -10.08
CA ARG A 60 -4.24 0.72 -9.61
C ARG A 60 -2.89 0.47 -8.96
N HIS A 61 -2.01 1.46 -8.97
CA HIS A 61 -0.77 1.40 -8.21
C HIS A 61 -1.05 1.77 -6.75
N PRO A 62 -0.70 0.90 -5.79
CA PRO A 62 -1.06 1.11 -4.38
C PRO A 62 -0.31 2.28 -3.73
N ALA A 63 0.90 2.64 -4.20
CA ALA A 63 1.77 3.54 -3.46
C ALA A 63 1.94 3.07 -2.00
N SER A 64 2.03 3.99 -1.03
CA SER A 64 2.28 3.63 0.38
C SER A 64 1.13 2.92 1.10
N VAL A 65 -0.06 2.72 0.48
CA VAL A 65 -1.06 1.82 1.09
C VAL A 65 -0.58 0.35 1.07
N THR A 66 0.44 0.01 0.27
CA THR A 66 1.22 -1.23 0.35
C THR A 66 1.65 -1.58 1.77
N LYS A 67 2.03 -0.57 2.58
CA LYS A 67 2.48 -0.77 3.96
C LYS A 67 1.42 -1.39 4.88
N MET A 68 0.15 -1.40 4.46
CA MET A 68 -0.90 -2.14 5.17
C MET A 68 -0.61 -3.64 5.15
N MET A 69 -0.13 -4.20 4.03
CA MET A 69 0.27 -5.62 3.96
C MET A 69 1.57 -5.88 4.71
N THR A 70 2.52 -4.95 4.69
CA THR A 70 3.73 -5.05 5.50
C THR A 70 3.40 -5.14 6.98
N LEU A 71 2.48 -4.28 7.46
CA LEU A 71 1.99 -4.30 8.84
C LEU A 71 1.14 -5.55 9.14
N TYR A 72 0.37 -6.05 8.18
CA TYR A 72 -0.37 -7.31 8.35
C TYR A 72 0.57 -8.46 8.69
N LEU A 73 1.68 -8.62 7.96
CA LEU A 73 2.67 -9.67 8.21
C LEU A 73 3.42 -9.47 9.54
N VAL A 74 3.70 -8.22 9.95
CA VAL A 74 4.26 -7.93 11.27
C VAL A 74 3.28 -8.32 12.38
N PHE A 75 2.00 -7.97 12.25
CA PHE A 75 0.98 -8.30 13.24
C PHE A 75 0.75 -9.81 13.32
N GLU A 76 0.82 -10.50 12.19
CA GLU A 76 0.75 -11.96 12.15
C GLU A 76 1.91 -12.62 12.90
N ALA A 77 3.13 -12.12 12.72
CA ALA A 77 4.32 -12.62 13.43
C ALA A 77 4.26 -12.32 14.94
N LEU A 78 3.72 -11.15 15.33
CA LEU A 78 3.46 -10.80 16.73
C LEU A 78 2.40 -11.72 17.36
N ASP A 79 1.33 -12.02 16.64
CA ASP A 79 0.22 -12.87 17.12
C ASP A 79 0.66 -14.31 17.28
N ARG A 80 1.57 -14.79 16.43
CA ARG A 80 2.19 -16.13 16.57
C ARG A 80 3.29 -16.20 17.64
N GLY A 81 3.66 -15.06 18.27
CA GLY A 81 4.76 -15.00 19.22
C GLY A 81 6.16 -15.15 18.62
N GLU A 82 6.29 -15.07 17.30
CA GLU A 82 7.58 -15.06 16.59
C GLU A 82 8.33 -13.75 16.83
N LEU A 83 7.60 -12.67 17.11
CA LEU A 83 8.10 -11.36 17.47
C LEU A 83 7.47 -10.88 18.78
N THR A 84 8.17 -9.92 19.40
CA THR A 84 7.64 -9.03 20.44
C THR A 84 7.76 -7.58 19.97
N LEU A 85 7.04 -6.66 20.58
CA LEU A 85 7.16 -5.22 20.26
C LEU A 85 8.59 -4.68 20.49
N ASN A 86 9.34 -5.30 21.42
CA ASN A 86 10.72 -4.93 21.75
C ASN A 86 11.76 -5.70 20.91
N THR A 87 11.38 -6.61 20.03
CA THR A 87 12.34 -7.33 19.18
C THR A 87 13.12 -6.34 18.33
N PRO A 88 14.46 -6.32 18.40
CA PRO A 88 15.28 -5.42 17.60
C PRO A 88 15.43 -5.97 16.17
N PHE A 89 15.12 -5.15 15.18
CA PHE A 89 15.42 -5.38 13.78
C PHE A 89 16.74 -4.74 13.40
N ASN A 90 17.59 -5.44 12.66
CA ASN A 90 18.84 -4.91 12.16
C ASN A 90 18.60 -3.93 10.99
N VAL A 91 19.24 -2.78 11.02
CA VAL A 91 19.15 -1.75 9.99
C VAL A 91 20.29 -1.94 8.99
N SER A 92 19.97 -2.32 7.77
CA SER A 92 20.94 -2.53 6.70
C SER A 92 21.30 -1.24 5.97
N ARG A 93 22.41 -1.28 5.22
CA ARG A 93 22.77 -0.20 4.28
C ARG A 93 21.74 -0.07 3.16
N TYR A 94 21.12 -1.17 2.75
CA TYR A 94 20.07 -1.16 1.73
C TYR A 94 18.84 -0.36 2.19
N ALA A 95 18.37 -0.61 3.42
CA ALA A 95 17.21 0.07 3.99
C ALA A 95 17.42 1.59 4.10
N VAL A 96 18.58 2.05 4.60
CA VAL A 96 18.84 3.50 4.78
C VAL A 96 18.94 4.27 3.46
N LEU A 97 19.19 3.59 2.33
CA LEU A 97 19.26 4.19 1.00
C LEU A 97 17.89 4.34 0.33
N ARG A 98 16.80 3.90 0.97
CA ARG A 98 15.47 4.03 0.38
C ARG A 98 15.11 5.51 0.15
N PRO A 99 14.40 5.82 -0.95
CA PRO A 99 13.88 7.17 -1.20
C PRO A 99 12.94 7.64 -0.06
N PRO A 100 12.78 8.94 0.16
CA PRO A 100 11.80 9.48 1.10
C PRO A 100 10.35 9.05 0.76
N SER A 101 9.44 8.97 1.74
CA SER A 101 9.54 9.34 3.16
C SER A 101 10.37 8.36 3.98
N ARG A 102 11.11 8.84 4.99
CA ARG A 102 12.03 8.02 5.81
C ARG A 102 11.94 8.42 7.27
N LEU A 103 12.26 7.48 8.15
CA LEU A 103 12.51 7.74 9.57
C LEU A 103 13.90 8.38 9.80
N GLY A 104 14.84 8.09 8.90
CA GLY A 104 16.22 8.59 8.99
C GLY A 104 17.13 7.66 9.78
N LEU A 105 17.01 6.36 9.52
CA LEU A 105 17.81 5.31 10.18
C LEU A 105 19.28 5.34 9.73
N SER A 106 20.18 4.81 10.57
CA SER A 106 21.60 4.62 10.26
C SER A 106 21.93 3.13 10.10
N ALA A 107 22.75 2.78 9.13
CA ALA A 107 23.17 1.39 8.93
C ALA A 107 24.00 0.90 10.12
N GLY A 108 23.69 -0.31 10.60
CA GLY A 108 24.27 -0.91 11.78
C GLY A 108 23.53 -0.61 13.09
N ASP A 109 22.57 0.31 13.07
CA ASP A 109 21.63 0.52 14.19
C ASP A 109 20.62 -0.63 14.28
N THR A 110 19.82 -0.61 15.35
CA THR A 110 18.63 -1.44 15.49
C THR A 110 17.37 -0.57 15.56
N LEU A 111 16.24 -1.11 15.11
CA LEU A 111 14.91 -0.52 15.18
C LEU A 111 13.97 -1.53 15.84
N ASN A 112 13.35 -1.17 16.96
CA ASN A 112 12.37 -2.05 17.59
C ASN A 112 11.13 -2.22 16.73
N VAL A 113 10.47 -3.37 16.83
CA VAL A 113 9.23 -3.67 16.08
C VAL A 113 8.17 -2.61 16.30
N GLU A 114 7.95 -2.14 17.52
CA GLU A 114 6.96 -1.09 17.80
C GLU A 114 7.30 0.23 17.10
N ASP A 115 8.56 0.68 17.17
CA ASP A 115 9.01 1.87 16.46
C ASP A 115 8.87 1.72 14.94
N ALA A 116 9.13 0.52 14.40
CA ALA A 116 8.91 0.22 12.99
C ALA A 116 7.43 0.33 12.60
N ILE A 117 6.51 -0.22 13.41
CA ILE A 117 5.05 -0.09 13.21
C ILE A 117 4.65 1.39 13.20
N LEU A 118 5.04 2.14 14.23
CA LEU A 118 4.72 3.56 14.37
C LEU A 118 5.28 4.41 13.23
N ALA A 119 6.50 4.12 12.78
CA ALA A 119 7.13 4.77 11.62
C ALA A 119 6.37 4.52 10.32
N LEU A 120 5.84 3.30 10.10
CA LEU A 120 5.02 2.99 8.92
C LEU A 120 3.67 3.70 8.97
N VAL A 121 3.02 3.72 10.14
CA VAL A 121 1.68 4.29 10.30
C VAL A 121 1.72 5.82 10.16
N THR A 122 2.63 6.50 10.85
CA THR A 122 2.67 7.97 10.89
C THR A 122 3.49 8.55 9.72
N ARG A 123 4.79 8.30 9.70
CA ARG A 123 5.74 8.87 8.73
C ARG A 123 5.66 8.18 7.36
N SER A 124 5.01 7.02 7.28
CA SER A 124 5.04 6.21 6.04
C SER A 124 6.47 5.84 5.59
N ALA A 125 7.36 5.58 6.56
CA ALA A 125 8.79 5.45 6.38
C ALA A 125 9.18 4.27 5.48
N ASN A 126 9.87 4.55 4.36
CA ASN A 126 10.30 3.53 3.39
C ASN A 126 11.51 2.74 3.90
N ASP A 127 12.44 3.40 4.61
CA ASP A 127 13.57 2.75 5.27
C ASP A 127 13.11 1.74 6.32
N ALA A 128 12.16 2.10 7.18
CA ALA A 128 11.58 1.19 8.17
C ALA A 128 10.82 0.02 7.52
N ALA A 129 10.14 0.25 6.38
CA ALA A 129 9.49 -0.83 5.64
C ALA A 129 10.49 -1.86 5.08
N SER A 130 11.62 -1.39 4.52
CA SER A 130 12.69 -2.28 4.06
C SER A 130 13.38 -2.99 5.22
N VAL A 131 13.57 -2.34 6.39
CA VAL A 131 14.06 -3.01 7.61
C VAL A 131 13.14 -4.17 8.00
N ILE A 132 11.82 -3.96 8.05
CA ILE A 132 10.86 -5.03 8.31
C ILE A 132 11.02 -6.17 7.29
N ALA A 133 11.07 -5.81 6.01
CA ALA A 133 11.16 -6.79 4.92
C ALA A 133 12.41 -7.68 5.02
N GLU A 134 13.57 -7.08 5.29
CA GLU A 134 14.82 -7.82 5.41
C GLU A 134 14.85 -8.71 6.66
N ASN A 135 14.29 -8.26 7.79
CA ASN A 135 14.30 -9.05 9.02
C ASN A 135 13.26 -10.18 9.03
N LEU A 136 12.12 -10.04 8.33
CA LEU A 136 11.10 -11.09 8.23
C LEU A 136 11.27 -12.00 7.01
N GLY A 137 11.71 -11.44 5.87
CA GLY A 137 11.83 -12.17 4.61
C GLY A 137 13.26 -12.50 4.20
N GLY A 138 14.27 -12.08 4.98
CA GLY A 138 15.68 -12.18 4.62
C GLY A 138 16.10 -11.17 3.55
N THR A 139 15.24 -10.93 2.54
CA THR A 139 15.42 -9.89 1.52
C THR A 139 14.09 -9.22 1.20
N GLU A 140 14.11 -7.97 0.72
CA GLU A 140 12.86 -7.28 0.34
C GLU A 140 12.12 -7.97 -0.82
N PRO A 141 12.77 -8.53 -1.86
CA PRO A 141 12.07 -9.33 -2.87
C PRO A 141 11.37 -10.57 -2.31
N ALA A 142 12.03 -11.36 -1.45
CA ALA A 142 11.42 -12.53 -0.81
C ALA A 142 10.23 -12.13 0.07
N PHE A 143 10.34 -11.03 0.80
CA PHE A 143 9.23 -10.47 1.57
C PHE A 143 8.06 -10.04 0.67
N ALA A 144 8.32 -9.44 -0.50
CA ALA A 144 7.28 -9.09 -1.46
C ALA A 144 6.54 -10.31 -2.02
N GLU A 145 7.22 -11.44 -2.16
CA GLU A 145 6.59 -12.73 -2.49
C GLU A 145 5.70 -13.22 -1.34
N MET A 146 6.15 -13.11 -0.08
CA MET A 146 5.32 -13.41 1.10
C MET A 146 4.08 -12.51 1.14
N MET A 147 4.22 -11.20 0.89
CA MET A 147 3.11 -10.26 0.80
C MET A 147 2.10 -10.67 -0.28
N THR A 148 2.58 -11.06 -1.47
CA THR A 148 1.72 -11.47 -2.58
C THR A 148 1.02 -12.79 -2.29
N SER A 149 1.72 -13.75 -1.67
CA SER A 149 1.13 -15.01 -1.21
C SER A 149 0.03 -14.77 -0.17
N LYS A 150 0.29 -13.89 0.82
CA LYS A 150 -0.70 -13.48 1.82
C LYS A 150 -1.90 -12.79 1.16
N ALA A 151 -1.67 -11.92 0.17
CA ALA A 151 -2.76 -11.29 -0.57
C ALA A 151 -3.69 -12.34 -1.21
N ARG A 152 -3.14 -13.38 -1.84
CA ARG A 152 -3.95 -14.49 -2.39
C ARG A 152 -4.76 -15.19 -1.31
N ALA A 153 -4.14 -15.50 -0.15
CA ALA A 153 -4.82 -16.13 0.99
C ALA A 153 -5.98 -15.27 1.55
N LEU A 154 -5.89 -13.94 1.45
CA LEU A 154 -6.93 -13.00 1.84
C LEU A 154 -7.99 -12.75 0.75
N GLY A 155 -7.88 -13.42 -0.41
CA GLY A 155 -8.79 -13.24 -1.54
C GLY A 155 -8.51 -11.99 -2.38
N MET A 156 -7.32 -11.38 -2.24
CA MET A 156 -6.85 -10.25 -3.04
C MET A 156 -6.27 -10.75 -4.37
N SER A 157 -7.14 -11.24 -5.25
CA SER A 157 -6.74 -11.98 -6.45
C SER A 157 -6.06 -11.10 -7.52
N SER A 158 -6.27 -9.80 -7.49
CA SER A 158 -5.71 -8.84 -8.45
C SER A 158 -4.50 -8.08 -7.93
N THR A 159 -3.97 -8.44 -6.73
CA THR A 159 -2.88 -7.70 -6.10
C THR A 159 -1.54 -8.43 -6.26
N VAL A 160 -0.52 -7.67 -6.66
CA VAL A 160 0.87 -8.11 -6.71
C VAL A 160 1.73 -7.07 -6.00
N PHE A 161 2.50 -7.49 -5.01
CA PHE A 161 3.49 -6.66 -4.34
C PHE A 161 4.89 -6.94 -4.90
N ARG A 162 5.74 -5.90 -5.00
CA ARG A 162 7.13 -5.96 -5.46
C ARG A 162 8.12 -5.41 -4.45
N ASN A 163 7.64 -4.65 -3.48
CA ASN A 163 8.43 -4.13 -2.36
C ASN A 163 7.53 -3.89 -1.15
N ALA A 164 8.13 -3.67 0.01
CA ALA A 164 7.43 -3.50 1.28
C ALA A 164 6.86 -2.10 1.48
N SER A 165 7.25 -1.13 0.68
CA SER A 165 7.01 0.29 0.94
C SER A 165 5.96 0.93 0.02
N GLY A 166 5.73 0.37 -1.17
CA GLY A 166 4.90 0.98 -2.19
C GLY A 166 5.66 1.95 -3.09
N LEU A 167 6.99 1.89 -3.11
CA LEU A 167 7.81 2.59 -4.09
C LEU A 167 7.43 2.16 -5.52
N PRO A 168 7.59 3.04 -6.51
CA PRO A 168 7.19 2.77 -7.89
C PRO A 168 7.79 1.47 -8.45
N ASP A 169 6.92 0.60 -8.92
CA ASP A 169 7.23 -0.57 -9.74
C ASP A 169 6.02 -0.81 -10.66
N PRO A 170 6.21 -0.92 -11.99
CA PRO A 170 5.10 -1.09 -12.94
C PRO A 170 4.27 -2.35 -12.70
N SER A 171 4.86 -3.39 -12.12
CA SER A 171 4.20 -4.67 -11.83
C SER A 171 3.57 -4.70 -10.43
N GLN A 172 3.71 -3.63 -9.64
CA GLN A 172 3.07 -3.52 -8.33
C GLN A 172 1.68 -2.92 -8.48
N VAL A 173 0.67 -3.76 -8.41
CA VAL A 173 -0.73 -3.40 -8.69
C VAL A 173 -1.67 -3.96 -7.62
N THR A 174 -2.84 -3.32 -7.52
CA THR A 174 -3.94 -3.71 -6.63
C THR A 174 -5.27 -3.18 -7.19
N THR A 175 -6.37 -3.42 -6.49
CA THR A 175 -7.70 -2.83 -6.77
C THR A 175 -8.29 -2.23 -5.48
N ALA A 176 -9.32 -1.41 -5.59
CA ALA A 176 -10.01 -0.87 -4.41
C ALA A 176 -10.67 -2.00 -3.60
N TRP A 177 -11.24 -3.01 -4.27
CA TRP A 177 -11.77 -4.20 -3.62
C TRP A 177 -10.73 -4.98 -2.83
N ASP A 178 -9.54 -5.18 -3.40
CA ASP A 178 -8.47 -5.91 -2.71
C ASP A 178 -7.97 -5.13 -1.48
N MET A 179 -7.83 -3.81 -1.59
CA MET A 179 -7.42 -3.00 -0.44
C MET A 179 -8.51 -2.91 0.64
N TYR A 180 -9.79 -2.95 0.27
CA TYR A 180 -10.89 -3.13 1.23
C TYR A 180 -10.76 -4.47 1.98
N ARG A 181 -10.50 -5.58 1.24
CA ARG A 181 -10.30 -6.91 1.85
C ARG A 181 -9.17 -6.88 2.87
N LEU A 182 -8.05 -6.24 2.54
CA LEU A 182 -6.92 -6.08 3.45
C LEU A 182 -7.28 -5.23 4.67
N GLY A 183 -7.97 -4.10 4.48
CA GLY A 183 -8.43 -3.24 5.59
C GLY A 183 -9.37 -4.00 6.52
N ARG A 184 -10.33 -4.76 5.97
CA ARG A 184 -11.23 -5.62 6.73
C ARG A 184 -10.48 -6.71 7.49
N ALA A 185 -9.50 -7.35 6.85
CA ALA A 185 -8.68 -8.38 7.47
C ALA A 185 -7.86 -7.85 8.65
N LEU A 186 -7.21 -6.68 8.51
CA LEU A 186 -6.48 -6.02 9.60
C LEU A 186 -7.36 -5.77 10.84
N ILE A 187 -8.60 -5.32 10.62
CA ILE A 187 -9.56 -5.07 11.72
C ILE A 187 -10.02 -6.36 12.37
N ARG A 188 -10.32 -7.39 11.57
CA ARG A 188 -10.87 -8.67 12.04
C ARG A 188 -9.83 -9.53 12.75
N ASP A 189 -8.64 -9.67 12.12
CA ASP A 189 -7.63 -10.63 12.53
C ASP A 189 -6.75 -10.08 13.66
N PHE A 190 -6.52 -8.77 13.67
CA PHE A 190 -5.60 -8.11 14.60
C PHE A 190 -6.22 -6.91 15.32
N PRO A 191 -7.38 -7.04 15.98
CA PRO A 191 -8.08 -5.91 16.60
C PRO A 191 -7.23 -5.19 17.66
N ARG A 192 -6.34 -5.92 18.35
CA ARG A 192 -5.40 -5.37 19.32
C ARG A 192 -4.36 -4.46 18.66
N TYR A 193 -3.79 -4.89 17.54
CA TYR A 193 -2.74 -4.15 16.83
C TYR A 193 -3.32 -3.09 15.88
N TYR A 194 -4.57 -3.25 15.46
CA TYR A 194 -5.26 -2.27 14.61
C TYR A 194 -5.26 -0.86 15.24
N THR A 195 -5.25 -0.75 16.56
CA THR A 195 -5.21 0.52 17.29
C THR A 195 -4.01 1.40 16.93
N TYR A 196 -2.91 0.83 16.46
CA TYR A 196 -1.76 1.60 15.98
C TYR A 196 -2.12 2.54 14.82
N PHE A 197 -3.06 2.16 13.95
CA PHE A 197 -3.49 3.01 12.83
C PHE A 197 -4.15 4.33 13.27
N SER A 198 -4.59 4.42 14.51
CA SER A 198 -5.15 5.64 15.11
C SER A 198 -4.09 6.59 15.67
N THR A 199 -2.81 6.24 15.58
CA THR A 199 -1.71 7.09 16.09
C THR A 199 -1.61 8.36 15.26
N ARG A 200 -1.81 9.52 15.90
CA ARG A 200 -1.75 10.84 15.23
C ARG A 200 -0.34 11.36 15.10
N ARG A 201 0.51 11.13 16.12
CA ARG A 201 1.90 11.59 16.17
C ARG A 201 2.78 10.56 16.85
N PHE A 202 3.97 10.38 16.33
CA PHE A 202 5.02 9.50 16.86
C PHE A 202 6.28 10.30 17.08
N TYR A 203 6.99 10.02 18.17
CA TYR A 203 8.29 10.64 18.47
C TYR A 203 9.39 9.58 18.38
N TYR A 204 10.39 9.84 17.56
CA TYR A 204 11.56 8.99 17.41
C TYR A 204 12.83 9.81 17.53
N ARG A 205 13.71 9.47 18.47
CA ARG A 205 14.99 10.19 18.74
C ARG A 205 14.79 11.71 18.86
N GLY A 206 13.75 12.13 19.52
CA GLY A 206 13.44 13.55 19.78
C GLY A 206 12.75 14.26 18.60
N GLN A 207 12.57 13.62 17.45
CA GLN A 207 11.82 14.17 16.32
C GLN A 207 10.38 13.68 16.33
N GLY A 208 9.40 14.60 16.14
CA GLY A 208 7.98 14.29 15.99
C GLY A 208 7.61 14.05 14.53
N PHE A 209 6.77 13.04 14.29
CA PHE A 209 6.23 12.69 12.97
C PHE A 209 4.71 12.60 13.05
N ASP A 210 4.02 13.48 12.33
CA ASP A 210 2.56 13.48 12.23
C ASP A 210 2.09 12.42 11.24
N ASN A 211 0.88 11.92 11.47
CA ASN A 211 0.23 11.00 10.56
C ASN A 211 -0.26 11.75 9.32
N HIS A 212 -0.03 11.18 8.16
CA HIS A 212 -0.45 11.76 6.87
C HIS A 212 -1.97 11.63 6.60
N ASN A 213 -2.73 10.93 7.46
CA ASN A 213 -4.19 10.86 7.37
C ASN A 213 -4.84 11.97 8.19
N HIS A 214 -4.96 13.16 7.60
CA HIS A 214 -5.53 14.35 8.28
C HIS A 214 -7.03 14.21 8.59
N LEU A 215 -7.73 13.24 7.97
CA LEU A 215 -9.12 12.97 8.35
C LEU A 215 -9.27 12.45 9.77
N MET A 216 -8.22 11.88 10.38
CA MET A 216 -8.27 11.48 11.79
C MET A 216 -8.45 12.66 12.76
N GLU A 217 -8.11 13.88 12.35
CA GLU A 217 -8.30 15.08 13.16
C GLU A 217 -9.66 15.74 12.93
N SER A 218 -10.20 15.61 11.70
CA SER A 218 -11.32 16.41 11.22
C SER A 218 -12.57 15.60 10.86
N TYR A 219 -12.54 14.25 10.92
CA TYR A 219 -13.67 13.39 10.59
C TYR A 219 -14.06 12.51 11.79
N SER A 220 -15.27 12.70 12.28
CA SER A 220 -15.78 12.00 13.48
C SER A 220 -15.79 10.48 13.25
N GLY A 221 -15.21 9.74 14.19
CA GLY A 221 -15.15 8.29 14.17
C GLY A 221 -14.04 7.69 13.31
N MET A 222 -13.20 8.51 12.65
CA MET A 222 -12.04 8.02 11.87
C MET A 222 -11.01 7.36 12.79
N ASP A 223 -10.64 6.11 12.49
CA ASP A 223 -9.67 5.32 13.28
C ASP A 223 -8.55 4.68 12.42
N GLY A 224 -8.38 5.10 11.19
CA GLY A 224 -7.33 4.62 10.29
C GLY A 224 -7.63 4.95 8.83
N ILE A 225 -6.91 4.40 7.84
CA ILE A 225 -5.89 3.36 7.94
C ILE A 225 -4.57 3.89 7.37
N LYS A 226 -4.53 4.17 6.02
CA LYS A 226 -3.25 4.54 5.38
C LYS A 226 -3.44 5.39 4.12
N THR A 227 -2.61 6.42 3.99
CA THR A 227 -2.47 7.24 2.77
C THR A 227 -1.36 6.70 1.86
N GLY A 228 -1.40 7.06 0.58
CA GLY A 228 -0.35 6.78 -0.39
C GLY A 228 -0.29 7.84 -1.49
N PHE A 229 0.90 8.07 -2.03
CA PHE A 229 1.10 8.92 -3.19
C PHE A 229 2.33 8.47 -3.99
N ILE A 230 2.16 8.34 -5.29
CA ILE A 230 3.23 8.36 -6.30
C ILE A 230 2.68 9.11 -7.53
N ASN A 231 3.56 9.63 -8.37
CA ASN A 231 3.13 10.43 -9.53
C ASN A 231 2.18 9.68 -10.47
N SER A 232 2.37 8.36 -10.63
CA SER A 232 1.52 7.53 -11.50
C SER A 232 0.16 7.20 -10.89
N SER A 233 0.03 7.12 -9.55
CA SER A 233 -1.26 6.78 -8.91
C SER A 233 -2.06 8.00 -8.45
N GLY A 234 -1.44 9.18 -8.31
CA GLY A 234 -2.07 10.27 -7.56
C GLY A 234 -2.19 9.97 -6.06
N PHE A 235 -3.09 10.68 -5.39
CA PHE A 235 -3.29 10.58 -3.94
C PHE A 235 -4.28 9.48 -3.59
N ASN A 236 -3.83 8.51 -2.81
CA ASN A 236 -4.59 7.33 -2.39
C ASN A 236 -4.93 7.39 -0.90
N LEU A 237 -6.03 6.75 -0.50
CA LEU A 237 -6.42 6.59 0.90
C LEU A 237 -7.25 5.31 1.07
N VAL A 238 -6.88 4.51 2.05
CA VAL A 238 -7.77 3.53 2.66
C VAL A 238 -8.13 4.06 4.04
N ALA A 239 -9.42 4.30 4.27
CA ALA A 239 -9.95 4.88 5.49
C ALA A 239 -10.88 3.90 6.21
N SER A 240 -10.99 4.04 7.53
CA SER A 240 -12.01 3.37 8.33
C SER A 240 -12.59 4.37 9.33
N ALA A 241 -13.92 4.36 9.46
CA ALA A 241 -14.63 5.19 10.42
C ALA A 241 -15.77 4.43 11.10
N LYS A 242 -16.07 4.79 12.36
CA LYS A 242 -17.17 4.24 13.17
C LYS A 242 -18.14 5.34 13.59
N ARG A 243 -19.44 5.15 13.33
CA ARG A 243 -20.52 6.02 13.79
C ARG A 243 -21.80 5.23 14.04
N GLY A 244 -22.54 5.55 15.09
CA GLY A 244 -23.86 4.97 15.35
C GLY A 244 -23.89 3.45 15.40
N GLY A 245 -22.82 2.81 15.86
CA GLY A 245 -22.71 1.34 15.87
C GLY A 245 -22.22 0.72 14.57
N HIS A 246 -22.21 1.45 13.45
CA HIS A 246 -21.73 0.99 12.14
C HIS A 246 -20.25 1.33 11.92
N ARG A 247 -19.55 0.47 11.19
CA ARG A 247 -18.22 0.74 10.65
C ARG A 247 -18.28 0.82 9.12
N LEU A 248 -17.59 1.76 8.53
CA LEU A 248 -17.34 1.82 7.09
C LEU A 248 -15.86 1.71 6.81
N ILE A 249 -15.52 1.05 5.70
CA ILE A 249 -14.19 1.08 5.10
C ILE A 249 -14.32 1.73 3.73
N GLY A 250 -13.59 2.85 3.54
CA GLY A 250 -13.51 3.57 2.29
C GLY A 250 -12.14 3.39 1.63
N VAL A 251 -12.12 3.29 0.30
CA VAL A 251 -10.91 3.27 -0.52
C VAL A 251 -11.04 4.31 -1.62
N VAL A 252 -10.03 5.15 -1.79
CA VAL A 252 -9.93 6.11 -2.91
C VAL A 252 -8.54 5.99 -3.52
N PHE A 253 -8.48 5.83 -4.83
CA PHE A 253 -7.27 5.91 -5.66
C PHE A 253 -7.39 7.07 -6.65
N GLY A 254 -6.26 7.65 -7.03
CA GLY A 254 -6.21 8.59 -8.14
C GLY A 254 -6.64 10.02 -7.80
N GLY A 255 -6.73 10.38 -6.52
CA GLY A 255 -7.07 11.75 -6.14
C GLY A 255 -6.07 12.77 -6.73
N PRO A 256 -6.56 13.93 -7.23
CA PRO A 256 -5.67 14.93 -7.84
C PRO A 256 -4.81 15.69 -6.83
N SER A 257 -5.28 15.84 -5.59
CA SER A 257 -4.52 16.37 -4.45
C SER A 257 -4.96 15.68 -3.14
N ALA A 258 -4.17 15.84 -2.06
CA ALA A 258 -4.53 15.32 -0.74
C ALA A 258 -5.86 15.90 -0.25
N VAL A 259 -6.05 17.20 -0.41
CA VAL A 259 -7.28 17.92 0.00
C VAL A 259 -8.51 17.40 -0.74
N ARG A 260 -8.41 17.23 -2.07
CA ARG A 260 -9.55 16.73 -2.87
C ARG A 260 -9.85 15.27 -2.58
N ARG A 261 -8.81 14.42 -2.38
CA ARG A 261 -8.98 13.03 -1.95
C ARG A 261 -9.70 12.97 -0.59
N ASP A 262 -9.29 13.79 0.38
CA ASP A 262 -9.87 13.82 1.73
C ASP A 262 -11.31 14.33 1.71
N ARG A 263 -11.59 15.38 0.91
CA ARG A 263 -12.95 15.88 0.71
C ARG A 263 -13.86 14.78 0.16
N HIS A 264 -13.43 14.13 -0.92
CA HIS A 264 -14.22 13.09 -1.54
C HIS A 264 -14.40 11.86 -0.64
N MET A 265 -13.36 11.43 0.09
CA MET A 265 -13.50 10.36 1.09
C MET A 265 -14.56 10.71 2.14
N ARG A 266 -14.60 11.96 2.60
CA ARG A 266 -15.60 12.45 3.55
C ARG A 266 -17.01 12.35 2.97
N GLU A 267 -17.20 12.83 1.74
CA GLU A 267 -18.49 12.84 1.05
C GLU A 267 -19.06 11.41 0.90
N ILE A 268 -18.27 10.46 0.39
CA ILE A 268 -18.72 9.08 0.19
C ILE A 268 -18.93 8.32 1.51
N LEU A 269 -18.19 8.64 2.59
CA LEU A 269 -18.42 8.07 3.91
C LEU A 269 -19.67 8.65 4.57
N ASP A 270 -19.91 9.98 4.46
CA ASP A 270 -21.12 10.63 5.00
C ASP A 270 -22.38 10.10 4.32
N ASP A 271 -22.34 9.96 2.99
CA ASP A 271 -23.43 9.34 2.22
C ASP A 271 -23.67 7.88 2.63
N GLY A 272 -22.58 7.12 2.81
CA GLY A 272 -22.68 5.73 3.29
C GLY A 272 -23.32 5.61 4.67
N PHE A 273 -22.94 6.45 5.65
CA PHE A 273 -23.58 6.46 6.96
C PHE A 273 -25.04 6.92 6.89
N ALA A 274 -25.38 7.89 6.01
CA ALA A 274 -26.76 8.34 5.80
C ALA A 274 -27.63 7.20 5.24
N GLN A 275 -27.11 6.42 4.27
CA GLN A 275 -27.80 5.27 3.71
C GLN A 275 -28.06 4.17 4.75
N LEU A 276 -27.13 3.94 5.69
CA LEU A 276 -27.32 2.98 6.79
C LEU A 276 -28.41 3.43 7.77
N ASN A 277 -28.66 4.74 7.88
CA ASN A 277 -29.71 5.35 8.68
C ASN A 277 -31.02 5.54 7.90
N GLY A 278 -31.18 4.94 6.73
CA GLY A 278 -32.41 4.95 5.94
C GLY A 278 -32.57 6.09 4.94
N ALA A 279 -31.55 6.93 4.74
CA ALA A 279 -31.56 7.92 3.69
C ALA A 279 -31.36 7.28 2.31
N SER A 280 -31.96 7.88 1.27
CA SER A 280 -31.65 7.53 -0.12
C SER A 280 -30.22 8.00 -0.47
N PRO A 281 -29.51 7.31 -1.40
CA PRO A 281 -28.21 7.77 -1.88
C PRO A 281 -28.30 9.23 -2.35
N SER A 282 -27.30 10.04 -1.94
CA SER A 282 -27.31 11.45 -2.25
C SER A 282 -26.92 11.73 -3.70
N ASN A 283 -27.54 12.79 -4.30
CA ASN A 283 -27.14 13.25 -5.64
C ASN A 283 -25.76 13.93 -5.66
N VAL A 284 -25.12 14.12 -4.49
CA VAL A 284 -23.79 14.76 -4.34
C VAL A 284 -22.72 13.96 -5.12
N ILE A 285 -22.87 12.64 -5.15
CA ILE A 285 -21.97 11.75 -5.91
C ILE A 285 -22.07 12.02 -7.41
N ALA A 286 -23.29 12.16 -7.95
CA ALA A 286 -23.51 12.48 -9.37
C ALA A 286 -22.99 13.89 -9.75
N GLU A 287 -23.00 14.82 -8.81
CA GLU A 287 -22.44 16.16 -8.99
C GLU A 287 -20.90 16.14 -9.01
N PHE A 288 -20.27 15.41 -8.08
CA PHE A 288 -18.81 15.21 -8.08
C PHE A 288 -18.34 14.53 -9.37
N GLU A 289 -19.07 13.54 -9.86
CA GLU A 289 -18.75 12.86 -11.13
C GLU A 289 -18.88 13.79 -12.34
N ARG A 290 -19.90 14.66 -12.38
CA ARG A 290 -20.04 15.69 -13.40
C ARG A 290 -18.90 16.71 -13.35
N GLN A 291 -18.50 17.13 -12.17
CA GLN A 291 -17.41 18.10 -11.97
C GLN A 291 -16.03 17.49 -12.27
N SER A 292 -15.80 16.22 -11.93
CA SER A 292 -14.53 15.54 -12.24
C SER A 292 -14.39 15.19 -13.72
N GLY A 293 -15.49 14.87 -14.42
CA GLY A 293 -15.52 14.63 -15.86
C GLY A 293 -15.47 15.90 -16.73
N GLY A 294 -15.94 17.04 -16.17
CA GLY A 294 -15.99 18.34 -16.88
C GLY A 294 -14.85 19.31 -16.54
N ALA A 295 -14.20 19.15 -15.40
CA ALA A 295 -13.25 20.13 -14.84
C ALA A 295 -11.80 19.95 -15.27
N SER A 296 -11.52 19.03 -16.22
CA SER A 296 -10.14 18.82 -16.71
C SER A 296 -9.55 20.04 -17.44
N ARG A 297 -10.31 21.11 -17.65
CA ARG A 297 -9.85 22.28 -18.43
C ARG A 297 -9.83 23.63 -17.73
N ARG A 298 -10.44 23.82 -16.55
CA ARG A 298 -10.54 25.17 -15.93
C ARG A 298 -10.09 25.33 -14.48
N ALA A 299 -9.79 24.28 -13.75
CA ALA A 299 -9.48 24.35 -12.32
C ALA A 299 -7.98 24.37 -11.99
N PHE A 300 -7.10 24.49 -12.98
CA PHE A 300 -5.63 24.56 -12.77
C PHE A 300 -5.11 25.98 -12.51
N GLU A 301 -5.93 27.02 -12.63
CA GLU A 301 -5.39 28.40 -12.71
C GLU A 301 -5.69 29.30 -11.50
N THR A 302 -6.47 28.92 -10.51
CA THR A 302 -6.91 29.90 -9.49
C THR A 302 -6.98 29.46 -8.02
N GLU A 303 -6.29 28.46 -7.57
CA GLU A 303 -6.09 28.29 -6.12
C GLU A 303 -4.60 28.04 -5.84
N SER A 304 -3.91 29.11 -5.40
CA SER A 304 -2.64 29.01 -4.69
C SER A 304 -2.91 28.26 -3.38
N GLU A 305 -2.53 27.00 -3.31
CA GLU A 305 -2.54 26.23 -2.07
C GLU A 305 -1.58 26.89 -1.07
N PRO A 306 -1.94 26.97 0.24
CA PRO A 306 -0.94 27.24 1.25
C PRO A 306 0.08 26.11 1.21
N ASP A 307 1.37 26.48 1.20
CA ASP A 307 2.54 25.60 1.17
C ASP A 307 2.41 24.45 2.18
N GLU A 308 1.81 23.33 1.77
CA GLU A 308 2.17 22.08 2.38
C GLU A 308 3.64 21.82 2.01
N PRO A 309 4.49 21.37 2.97
CA PRO A 309 5.84 20.98 2.60
C PRO A 309 5.70 19.82 1.62
N HIS A 310 5.64 20.16 0.34
CA HIS A 310 5.81 19.19 -0.72
C HIS A 310 7.03 18.38 -0.33
N LEU A 311 6.87 17.06 -0.18
CA LEU A 311 7.97 16.14 -0.34
C LEU A 311 8.47 16.37 -1.78
N ALA A 312 9.13 17.52 -1.96
CA ALA A 312 9.85 17.84 -3.17
C ALA A 312 10.83 16.68 -3.31
N PHE A 313 10.57 15.82 -4.29
CA PHE A 313 11.65 15.09 -4.91
C PHE A 313 12.59 16.18 -5.39
N GLY A 314 13.58 16.52 -4.53
CA GLY A 314 14.56 17.50 -4.83
C GLY A 314 15.13 17.14 -6.19
N ASN A 315 15.12 18.12 -7.08
CA ASN A 315 15.82 18.05 -8.34
C ASN A 315 17.13 17.36 -8.08
N ALA A 316 17.30 16.17 -8.66
CA ALA A 316 18.55 15.46 -8.64
C ALA A 316 19.59 16.43 -9.23
N LYS A 317 20.30 17.13 -8.35
CA LYS A 317 21.50 17.84 -8.74
C LYS A 317 22.34 16.79 -9.43
N ARG A 318 22.51 16.97 -10.71
CA ARG A 318 23.39 16.21 -11.58
C ARG A 318 24.75 16.16 -10.87
N PHE A 319 25.00 15.09 -10.13
CA PHE A 319 26.33 14.78 -9.62
C PHE A 319 27.19 14.53 -10.86
N LYS A 320 27.97 15.54 -11.25
CA LYS A 320 29.09 15.33 -12.17
C LYS A 320 29.96 14.26 -11.52
N ALA A 321 29.98 13.08 -12.09
CA ALA A 321 30.93 12.05 -11.76
C ALA A 321 32.32 12.65 -12.00
N LYS A 322 33.04 12.94 -10.92
CA LYS A 322 34.44 13.29 -10.94
C LYS A 322 35.18 12.00 -11.26
N ALA A 323 35.58 11.86 -12.52
CA ALA A 323 36.39 10.77 -12.98
C ALA A 323 37.67 10.73 -12.12
N TYR A 324 37.79 9.69 -11.31
CA TYR A 324 39.03 9.39 -10.61
C TYR A 324 39.95 8.78 -11.64
N ARG A 325 40.90 9.59 -12.11
CA ARG A 325 41.99 9.17 -12.98
C ARG A 325 43.05 8.50 -12.07
N GLY A 326 42.93 7.18 -11.93
CA GLY A 326 43.97 6.35 -11.32
C GLY A 326 44.99 6.00 -12.39
N GLU A 327 46.23 6.30 -12.09
CA GLU A 327 47.40 6.03 -12.92
C GLU A 327 47.55 4.53 -13.17
N ALA A 328 47.74 4.24 -14.47
CA ALA A 328 48.10 2.90 -14.95
C ALA A 328 49.60 2.66 -14.70
N THR A 329 49.92 1.66 -13.91
CA THR A 329 51.26 1.06 -13.94
C THR A 329 51.17 -0.40 -14.32
N ASN A 330 51.78 -0.69 -15.46
CA ASN A 330 52.41 -1.93 -15.93
C ASN A 330 51.55 -3.15 -16.23
N ALA A 331 51.28 -3.28 -17.50
CA ALA A 331 50.98 -4.53 -18.19
C ALA A 331 52.13 -5.54 -18.03
N VAL A 332 51.80 -6.80 -17.63
CA VAL A 332 52.59 -7.97 -17.94
C VAL A 332 51.68 -8.98 -18.60
N ASN A 333 52.06 -9.32 -19.84
CA ASN A 333 51.43 -10.27 -20.75
C ASN A 333 51.75 -11.71 -20.27
N PRO A 334 50.84 -12.69 -20.26
CA PRO A 334 51.22 -14.09 -20.12
C PRO A 334 51.21 -14.80 -21.49
N THR A 335 52.37 -15.21 -21.92
CA THR A 335 52.53 -16.24 -22.93
C THR A 335 52.57 -17.64 -22.29
N SER A 336 51.78 -18.50 -22.89
CA SER A 336 51.83 -19.99 -22.96
C SER A 336 53.04 -20.71 -22.36
N HIS A 337 52.80 -21.80 -21.60
CA HIS A 337 53.33 -23.16 -21.96
C HIS A 337 52.71 -24.27 -21.10
N ALA A 338 52.60 -25.39 -21.74
CA ALA A 338 51.97 -26.67 -21.45
C ALA A 338 52.55 -27.46 -20.28
N SER A 339 51.68 -28.36 -19.78
CA SER A 339 51.92 -29.75 -19.34
C SER A 339 53.18 -30.12 -18.55
N HIS A 340 52.99 -30.73 -17.36
CA HIS A 340 53.54 -32.05 -17.03
C HIS A 340 52.88 -32.64 -15.76
N LEU A 341 52.56 -33.94 -15.92
CA LEU A 341 52.22 -34.94 -14.90
C LEU A 341 53.37 -35.14 -13.88
N ILE A 342 53.09 -35.67 -12.70
CA ILE A 342 53.69 -36.76 -11.94
C ILE A 342 53.44 -36.58 -10.44
N GLU A 343 52.59 -37.41 -9.84
CA GLU A 343 52.83 -38.56 -8.98
C GLU A 343 53.38 -38.33 -7.54
N SER A 344 52.51 -38.76 -6.64
CA SER A 344 52.75 -39.45 -5.36
C SER A 344 53.86 -39.04 -4.40
N LYS A 345 53.50 -38.82 -3.11
CA LYS A 345 53.99 -39.70 -2.00
C LYS A 345 53.22 -39.46 -0.69
N LYS A 346 52.81 -40.58 -0.09
CA LYS A 346 52.29 -40.74 1.27
C LYS A 346 53.32 -40.33 2.32
N HIS A 347 52.88 -39.72 3.42
CA HIS A 347 53.30 -40.07 4.77
C HIS A 347 52.24 -39.62 5.78
N GLY A 348 51.79 -40.56 6.59
CA GLY A 348 50.84 -40.35 7.67
C GLY A 348 51.54 -39.99 8.97
N VAL A 349 50.86 -39.29 9.82
CA VAL A 349 51.02 -39.36 11.29
C VAL A 349 49.64 -39.13 11.95
N HIS A 350 49.30 -40.04 12.86
CA HIS A 350 48.16 -40.05 13.75
C HIS A 350 48.20 -38.89 14.75
N THR A 351 47.03 -38.27 15.06
CA THR A 351 46.57 -38.08 16.43
C THR A 351 45.06 -37.93 16.54
N LYS A 352 44.49 -38.65 17.53
CA LYS A 352 43.08 -38.72 17.94
C LYS A 352 42.65 -37.47 18.68
N THR A 353 41.36 -37.06 18.51
CA THR A 353 40.37 -36.65 19.53
C THR A 353 39.16 -36.15 18.74
N GLY A 354 37.99 -36.74 18.74
CA GLY A 354 37.02 -36.80 19.80
C GLY A 354 36.03 -35.61 19.64
N GLY A 355 34.92 -35.76 18.83
CA GLY A 355 33.89 -34.72 18.71
C GLY A 355 32.59 -35.27 18.06
N SER A 356 31.59 -35.51 18.86
CA SER A 356 30.27 -36.06 18.55
C SER A 356 29.56 -35.36 17.38
N VAL A 357 29.15 -36.17 16.39
CA VAL A 357 28.20 -35.76 15.36
C VAL A 357 26.79 -36.08 15.88
N VAL A 358 26.00 -35.07 16.16
CA VAL A 358 24.56 -35.20 16.44
C VAL A 358 23.83 -35.26 15.10
N LYS A 359 23.33 -36.43 14.75
CA LYS A 359 22.37 -36.63 13.65
C LYS A 359 20.99 -36.21 14.13
N ILE A 360 20.45 -35.16 13.52
CA ILE A 360 19.04 -34.77 13.69
C ILE A 360 18.22 -35.60 12.70
N HIS A 361 17.39 -36.50 13.22
CA HIS A 361 16.38 -37.24 12.45
C HIS A 361 15.17 -36.29 12.23
N ALA A 362 14.83 -36.04 11.00
CA ALA A 362 13.56 -35.46 10.60
C ALA A 362 12.46 -36.55 10.77
N GLN A 363 11.58 -36.42 11.74
CA GLN A 363 10.36 -37.19 11.84
C GLN A 363 9.23 -36.47 11.14
N THR A 364 8.74 -37.08 10.08
CA THR A 364 7.51 -36.73 9.38
C THR A 364 6.34 -37.17 10.23
N ILE A 365 5.53 -36.23 10.73
CA ILE A 365 4.28 -36.54 11.43
C ILE A 365 3.14 -36.46 10.43
N ALA A 366 2.52 -37.62 10.13
CA ALA A 366 1.27 -37.73 9.39
C ALA A 366 0.06 -37.40 10.29
N PRO A 367 -1.03 -36.81 9.78
CA PRO A 367 -2.21 -36.52 10.57
C PRO A 367 -3.05 -37.76 10.85
N LYS A 368 -3.52 -37.90 12.10
CA LYS A 368 -4.50 -38.93 12.54
C LYS A 368 -5.91 -38.53 12.12
N PRO A 369 -6.77 -39.51 11.73
CA PRO A 369 -8.16 -39.26 11.39
C PRO A 369 -9.08 -39.15 12.64
N ASN A 370 -10.08 -38.29 12.51
CA ASN A 370 -11.14 -38.05 13.51
C ASN A 370 -11.98 -39.29 13.78
N ALA A 371 -12.18 -39.55 15.03
CA ALA A 371 -13.11 -40.59 15.52
C ALA A 371 -14.53 -40.04 15.57
N THR A 372 -15.42 -40.72 14.87
CA THR A 372 -16.88 -40.62 14.93
C THR A 372 -17.41 -41.09 16.27
N THR A 373 -18.15 -40.28 17.00
CA THR A 373 -18.96 -40.69 18.13
C THR A 373 -20.43 -40.88 17.72
N LYS A 374 -20.91 -42.11 17.88
CA LYS A 374 -22.30 -42.52 17.65
C LYS A 374 -23.24 -41.94 18.68
N ALA A 375 -24.42 -41.55 18.21
CA ALA A 375 -25.60 -41.26 19.00
C ALA A 375 -26.13 -42.52 19.70
N ALA A 376 -26.52 -42.37 20.97
CA ALA A 376 -27.44 -43.31 21.65
C ALA A 376 -28.61 -42.50 22.21
N GLY A 377 -29.78 -42.82 21.70
CA GLY A 377 -31.04 -42.25 22.14
C GLY A 377 -31.48 -42.82 23.46
N HIS A 378 -32.19 -42.04 24.25
CA HIS A 378 -33.13 -42.54 25.22
C HIS A 378 -34.42 -41.73 25.20
N VAL A 379 -35.51 -42.47 24.93
CA VAL A 379 -36.91 -42.06 24.96
C VAL A 379 -37.40 -42.28 26.38
N THR A 380 -38.03 -41.28 27.00
CA THR A 380 -39.09 -41.55 28.01
C THR A 380 -40.18 -40.49 27.87
N LYS A 381 -41.39 -41.05 27.82
CA LYS A 381 -42.72 -40.44 27.78
C LYS A 381 -43.13 -39.94 29.19
N SER A 382 -43.96 -38.94 29.23
CA SER A 382 -45.34 -38.94 29.71
C SER A 382 -45.71 -37.64 30.42
N SER A 383 -46.79 -37.06 29.95
CA SER A 383 -48.08 -36.75 30.62
C SER A 383 -47.93 -35.66 31.69
N GLY A 384 -48.69 -34.65 31.74
CA GLY A 384 -50.05 -34.38 31.35
C GLY A 384 -50.62 -33.26 32.22
N TYR A 385 -51.50 -32.51 31.67
CA TYR A 385 -52.74 -31.98 32.27
C TYR A 385 -52.74 -30.69 33.12
N CYS A 386 -53.58 -29.77 32.62
CA CYS A 386 -54.58 -28.90 33.24
C CYS A 386 -54.14 -27.66 34.00
N SER A 387 -54.54 -26.53 33.48
CA SER A 387 -55.82 -25.81 33.53
C SER A 387 -55.88 -24.79 34.66
N GLY A 388 -56.21 -23.62 34.33
CA GLY A 388 -57.19 -22.84 35.07
C GLY A 388 -56.68 -21.63 35.86
N GLY A 389 -57.11 -20.47 35.44
CA GLY A 389 -57.86 -19.66 36.32
C GLY A 389 -57.29 -18.24 36.64
N LYS A 390 -57.76 -17.28 35.87
CA LYS A 390 -58.37 -15.99 36.29
C LYS A 390 -57.78 -15.14 37.42
N LYS A 391 -57.50 -13.89 36.98
CA LYS A 391 -57.98 -12.61 37.60
C LYS A 391 -57.32 -12.06 38.85
N THR A 392 -56.96 -10.82 38.72
CA THR A 392 -57.25 -9.53 39.35
C THR A 392 -56.01 -8.83 39.85
N SER A 393 -55.76 -7.66 39.26
CA SER A 393 -55.82 -6.30 39.82
C SER A 393 -55.18 -6.10 41.20
N ASP A 394 -54.20 -5.23 41.25
CA ASP A 394 -54.25 -3.92 41.90
C ASP A 394 -52.83 -3.37 42.12
N LYS A 395 -52.68 -2.16 41.65
CA LYS A 395 -52.22 -0.93 42.27
C LYS A 395 -51.38 -1.02 43.56
N CYS A 396 -50.25 -0.32 43.54
CA CYS A 396 -49.79 0.80 44.39
C CYS A 396 -48.29 0.97 44.25
N SER A 397 -47.77 2.03 43.72
CA SER A 397 -47.55 3.36 44.27
C SER A 397 -46.42 3.47 45.33
N ARG A 398 -45.39 4.20 44.92
CA ARG A 398 -44.47 5.08 45.70
C ARG A 398 -43.54 4.46 46.76
N ARG A 399 -42.28 4.53 46.54
CA ARG A 399 -41.37 5.62 46.96
C ARG A 399 -40.09 5.59 46.18
#